data_4e403c73a4b71fc5314b30561c669792
#
_entry.id   4e403c73a4b71fc5314b30561c669792
#
_cell.length_a   1.000
_cell.length_b   1.000
_cell.length_c   1.000
_cell.angle_alpha   90.00
_cell.angle_beta   90.00
_cell.angle_gamma   90.00
#
_symmetry.space_group_name_H-M   'P 1'
#
loop_
_entity.id
_entity.type
_entity.pdbx_description
1 polymer ?
#
loop_
_entity_poly.entity_id
_entity_poly.type
_entity_poly.pdbx_seq_one_letter_code
_entity_poly.pdbx_strand_id
1 'polypeptide(L)'
;PKGGLFRAAVYPRLRAHFQLQNQLILFPIGDRVKFSINLYSEPSDGPSFTHLANLFAPATVDACHAHDGNGPIPGIKTDEGDWNIRGHQSRIIPVDTEALATFAKLYDEPGTPALQARLPALHSRELLGVLEKFAAYPKRLGDLAGEYFSLEMWHETMAQKEGTIQRDTRFPATAAEWVLSGPHFFVGNPFYKTPRRECTQNSHYDVLDLTELPDDYLPRTNYVPACDADEYRRRTPRVPWIEEGETVAKPVTEYFRHINREMLSQSGERTLISQIAAPGVGYIHTCIGTAFRNTAALLDYHAMTLSLPV
;
A
#
# COMPACT_ATOMS: atom_id res chain seq x y z
N PRO A 1 3.93 18.01 -8.70
CA PRO A 1 4.72 16.79 -8.48
C PRO A 1 6.15 16.96 -9.00
N LYS A 2 7.13 16.34 -8.32
CA LYS A 2 8.53 16.36 -8.80
C LYS A 2 8.59 15.81 -10.24
N GLY A 3 9.25 16.54 -11.16
CA GLY A 3 9.37 16.14 -12.55
C GLY A 3 8.14 16.42 -13.44
N GLY A 4 7.13 17.15 -12.96
CA GLY A 4 5.94 17.47 -13.77
C GLY A 4 6.24 18.21 -15.07
N LEU A 5 7.07 19.25 -15.02
CA LEU A 5 7.48 20.01 -16.23
C LEU A 5 8.25 19.12 -17.23
N PHE A 6 9.10 18.21 -16.74
CA PHE A 6 9.78 17.25 -17.58
C PHE A 6 8.78 16.34 -18.30
N ARG A 7 7.79 15.78 -17.57
CA ARG A 7 6.75 14.94 -18.17
C ARG A 7 5.94 15.72 -19.22
N ALA A 8 5.58 16.96 -18.94
CA ALA A 8 4.84 17.80 -19.89
C ALA A 8 5.61 18.02 -21.21
N ALA A 9 6.94 18.10 -21.14
CA ALA A 9 7.79 18.22 -22.32
C ALA A 9 7.97 16.88 -23.07
N VAL A 10 7.89 15.76 -22.34
CA VAL A 10 8.23 14.43 -22.89
C VAL A 10 6.99 13.71 -23.44
N TYR A 11 5.82 13.77 -22.77
CA TYR A 11 4.64 13.01 -23.18
C TYR A 11 4.18 13.26 -24.63
N PRO A 12 4.20 14.49 -25.19
CA PRO A 12 3.86 14.68 -26.60
C PRO A 12 4.82 13.99 -27.57
N ARG A 13 6.03 13.66 -27.12
CA ARG A 13 7.06 12.99 -27.91
C ARG A 13 7.08 11.48 -27.71
N LEU A 14 6.51 10.98 -26.62
CA LEU A 14 6.53 9.57 -26.27
C LEU A 14 5.62 8.78 -27.23
N ARG A 15 6.09 7.62 -27.69
CA ARG A 15 5.31 6.68 -28.52
C ARG A 15 5.13 5.34 -27.83
N ALA A 16 6.11 4.92 -27.04
CA ALA A 16 5.99 3.75 -26.20
C ALA A 16 6.80 3.89 -24.92
N HIS A 17 6.27 3.34 -23.84
CA HIS A 17 6.91 3.24 -22.54
C HIS A 17 6.79 1.81 -22.02
N PHE A 18 7.91 1.12 -21.89
CA PHE A 18 7.99 -0.25 -21.40
C PHE A 18 8.70 -0.26 -20.05
N GLN A 19 7.96 -0.50 -18.95
CA GLN A 19 8.52 -0.55 -17.61
C GLN A 19 8.85 -1.98 -17.23
N LEU A 20 10.12 -2.26 -16.99
CA LEU A 20 10.64 -3.55 -16.57
C LEU A 20 11.06 -3.50 -15.10
N GLN A 21 11.03 -4.66 -14.45
CA GLN A 21 11.63 -4.90 -13.15
C GLN A 21 12.69 -6.01 -13.28
N ASN A 22 13.85 -5.82 -12.62
CA ASN A 22 15.03 -6.67 -12.80
C ASN A 22 14.95 -8.03 -12.08
N GLN A 23 13.77 -8.57 -11.84
CA GLN A 23 13.56 -9.82 -11.10
C GLN A 23 14.25 -11.04 -11.74
N LEU A 24 14.44 -11.02 -13.05
CA LEU A 24 15.15 -12.08 -13.80
C LEU A 24 16.62 -11.73 -14.05
N ILE A 25 17.17 -10.76 -13.32
CA ILE A 25 18.58 -10.33 -13.38
C ILE A 25 19.03 -10.04 -14.83
N LEU A 26 18.24 -9.29 -15.57
CA LEU A 26 18.59 -8.85 -16.93
C LEU A 26 19.84 -7.95 -16.94
N PHE A 27 20.11 -7.28 -15.83
CA PHE A 27 21.28 -6.45 -15.59
C PHE A 27 21.90 -6.79 -14.23
N PRO A 28 23.21 -6.61 -14.04
CA PRO A 28 23.92 -6.85 -12.78
C PRO A 28 23.65 -5.74 -11.75
N ILE A 29 22.37 -5.48 -11.46
CA ILE A 29 21.85 -4.54 -10.47
C ILE A 29 20.82 -5.25 -9.58
N GLY A 30 20.36 -4.60 -8.52
CA GLY A 30 19.38 -5.21 -7.60
C GLY A 30 18.12 -5.73 -8.33
N ASP A 31 17.61 -6.85 -7.89
CA ASP A 31 16.45 -7.54 -8.47
C ASP A 31 15.16 -6.70 -8.44
N ARG A 32 15.03 -5.81 -7.44
CA ARG A 32 13.86 -4.93 -7.27
C ARG A 32 13.93 -3.63 -8.05
N VAL A 33 15.05 -3.35 -8.71
CA VAL A 33 15.21 -2.11 -9.47
C VAL A 33 14.29 -2.12 -10.69
N LYS A 34 13.54 -1.05 -10.85
CA LYS A 34 12.71 -0.80 -12.04
C LYS A 34 13.46 0.11 -12.99
N PHE A 35 13.32 -0.17 -14.28
CA PHE A 35 13.87 0.65 -15.36
C PHE A 35 12.87 0.67 -16.53
N SER A 36 13.04 1.59 -17.47
CA SER A 36 12.14 1.68 -18.61
C SER A 36 12.90 1.85 -19.92
N ILE A 37 12.30 1.33 -20.98
CA ILE A 37 12.66 1.60 -22.36
C ILE A 37 11.60 2.54 -22.92
N ASN A 38 12.03 3.66 -23.49
CA ASN A 38 11.14 4.70 -24.01
C ASN A 38 11.47 4.97 -25.47
N LEU A 39 10.43 5.00 -26.29
CA LEU A 39 10.54 5.36 -27.70
C LEU A 39 9.96 6.75 -27.91
N TYR A 40 10.73 7.63 -28.51
CA TYR A 40 10.36 9.02 -28.75
C TYR A 40 10.36 9.34 -30.24
N SER A 41 9.55 10.33 -30.65
CA SER A 41 9.58 10.92 -31.97
C SER A 41 9.41 12.44 -31.88
N GLU A 42 9.21 13.10 -33.03
CA GLU A 42 8.77 14.48 -33.04
C GLU A 42 7.50 14.70 -32.24
N PRO A 43 7.31 15.88 -31.59
CA PRO A 43 6.13 16.15 -30.81
C PRO A 43 4.86 16.06 -31.65
N SER A 44 3.79 15.56 -31.04
CA SER A 44 2.42 15.58 -31.58
C SER A 44 1.58 16.62 -30.85
N ASP A 45 0.39 16.93 -31.36
CA ASP A 45 -0.53 17.93 -30.78
C ASP A 45 -1.02 17.54 -29.41
N GLY A 46 -0.90 16.26 -29.03
CA GLY A 46 -1.20 15.73 -27.71
C GLY A 46 -0.48 14.41 -27.45
N PRO A 47 -0.45 13.94 -26.19
CA PRO A 47 0.12 12.64 -25.85
C PRO A 47 -0.69 11.52 -26.49
N SER A 48 -0.01 10.59 -27.13
CA SER A 48 -0.60 9.35 -27.67
C SER A 48 0.50 8.30 -27.70
N PHE A 49 0.55 7.44 -26.70
CA PHE A 49 1.58 6.41 -26.60
C PHE A 49 1.05 5.13 -25.97
N THR A 50 1.74 4.03 -26.20
CA THR A 50 1.47 2.76 -25.54
C THR A 50 2.29 2.62 -24.27
N HIS A 51 1.66 2.08 -23.23
CA HIS A 51 2.30 1.80 -21.96
C HIS A 51 2.15 0.33 -21.60
N LEU A 52 3.26 -0.34 -21.30
CA LEU A 52 3.29 -1.67 -20.72
C LEU A 52 4.14 -1.63 -19.44
N ALA A 53 3.60 -2.13 -18.35
CA ALA A 53 4.29 -2.20 -17.07
C ALA A 53 4.30 -3.62 -16.50
N ASN A 54 5.02 -3.78 -15.38
CA ASN A 54 5.20 -5.07 -14.71
C ASN A 54 5.78 -6.12 -15.67
N LEU A 55 6.76 -5.72 -16.47
CA LEU A 55 7.49 -6.60 -17.39
C LEU A 55 8.72 -7.16 -16.67
N PHE A 56 8.99 -8.45 -16.89
CA PHE A 56 10.17 -9.14 -16.34
C PHE A 56 11.14 -9.59 -17.44
N ALA A 57 10.67 -9.68 -18.68
CA ALA A 57 11.48 -9.98 -19.85
C ALA A 57 11.07 -9.10 -21.04
N PRO A 58 12.02 -8.66 -21.90
CA PRO A 58 11.71 -7.88 -23.11
C PRO A 58 10.79 -8.63 -24.08
N ALA A 59 10.96 -9.93 -24.25
CA ALA A 59 10.14 -10.77 -25.13
C ALA A 59 8.64 -10.75 -24.80
N THR A 60 8.27 -10.35 -23.57
CA THR A 60 6.86 -10.16 -23.20
C THR A 60 6.20 -9.06 -24.03
N VAL A 61 6.94 -8.03 -24.46
CA VAL A 61 6.42 -6.95 -25.31
C VAL A 61 5.97 -7.52 -26.66
N ASP A 62 6.84 -8.30 -27.31
CA ASP A 62 6.55 -8.93 -28.60
C ASP A 62 5.37 -9.91 -28.46
N ALA A 63 5.35 -10.69 -27.37
CA ALA A 63 4.26 -11.60 -27.08
C ALA A 63 2.91 -10.86 -26.85
N CYS A 64 2.92 -9.65 -26.27
CA CYS A 64 1.70 -8.84 -26.14
C CYS A 64 1.17 -8.37 -27.51
N HIS A 65 2.06 -7.96 -28.42
CA HIS A 65 1.68 -7.51 -29.75
C HIS A 65 1.23 -8.67 -30.66
N ALA A 66 1.77 -9.86 -30.49
CA ALA A 66 1.39 -11.05 -31.25
C ALA A 66 0.11 -11.72 -30.74
N HIS A 67 -0.40 -11.35 -29.54
CA HIS A 67 -1.55 -12.00 -28.92
C HIS A 67 -2.86 -11.53 -29.56
N ASP A 68 -3.80 -12.46 -29.76
CA ASP A 68 -5.11 -12.19 -30.39
C ASP A 68 -6.16 -11.53 -29.45
N GLY A 69 -5.83 -11.35 -28.17
CA GLY A 69 -6.70 -10.75 -27.17
C GLY A 69 -7.68 -11.72 -26.50
N ASN A 70 -7.66 -13.01 -26.85
CA ASN A 70 -8.56 -13.99 -26.30
C ASN A 70 -8.00 -14.65 -25.03
N GLY A 71 -8.88 -15.09 -24.14
CA GLY A 71 -8.51 -15.80 -22.91
C GLY A 71 -8.17 -14.90 -21.72
N PRO A 72 -7.75 -15.48 -20.61
CA PRO A 72 -7.46 -14.75 -19.40
C PRO A 72 -6.14 -13.98 -19.50
N ILE A 73 -6.12 -12.78 -18.95
CA ILE A 73 -4.90 -11.97 -18.85
C ILE A 73 -3.95 -12.65 -17.85
N PRO A 74 -2.68 -12.91 -18.23
CA PRO A 74 -1.71 -13.49 -17.31
C PRO A 74 -1.47 -12.58 -16.11
N GLY A 75 -1.47 -13.14 -14.89
CA GLY A 75 -1.09 -12.41 -13.68
C GLY A 75 0.40 -12.05 -13.63
N ILE A 76 0.80 -11.37 -12.57
CA ILE A 76 2.21 -11.00 -12.32
C ILE A 76 3.06 -12.25 -12.04
N LYS A 77 2.46 -13.25 -11.40
CA LYS A 77 3.05 -14.56 -11.12
C LYS A 77 2.32 -15.66 -11.87
N THR A 78 3.00 -16.76 -12.16
CA THR A 78 2.38 -18.03 -12.59
C THR A 78 1.80 -18.76 -11.38
N ASP A 79 1.04 -19.80 -11.61
CA ASP A 79 0.48 -20.65 -10.54
C ASP A 79 1.60 -21.34 -9.72
N GLU A 80 2.75 -21.58 -10.32
CA GLU A 80 3.96 -22.12 -9.68
C GLU A 80 4.73 -21.06 -8.87
N GLY A 81 4.35 -19.78 -8.96
CA GLY A 81 4.98 -18.69 -8.25
C GLY A 81 6.14 -18.02 -8.99
N ASP A 82 6.42 -18.38 -10.24
CA ASP A 82 7.43 -17.75 -11.07
C ASP A 82 6.99 -16.38 -11.63
N TRP A 83 7.94 -15.53 -11.97
CA TRP A 83 7.62 -14.24 -12.62
C TRP A 83 7.09 -14.49 -14.04
N ASN A 84 5.86 -14.01 -14.27
CA ASN A 84 5.13 -14.31 -15.49
C ASN A 84 5.64 -13.46 -16.66
N ILE A 85 6.09 -14.14 -17.72
CA ILE A 85 6.60 -13.51 -18.96
C ILE A 85 5.64 -13.66 -20.13
N ARG A 86 4.45 -14.23 -19.94
CA ARG A 86 3.45 -14.38 -21.00
C ARG A 86 2.89 -13.03 -21.42
N GLY A 87 2.65 -12.87 -22.72
CA GLY A 87 2.01 -11.69 -23.29
C GLY A 87 0.47 -11.82 -23.31
N HIS A 88 -0.21 -10.67 -23.40
CA HIS A 88 -1.62 -10.57 -23.72
C HIS A 88 -1.89 -9.18 -24.30
N GLN A 89 -2.74 -9.08 -25.32
CA GLN A 89 -3.03 -7.80 -25.99
C GLN A 89 -3.57 -6.73 -25.01
N SER A 90 -4.37 -7.12 -24.02
CA SER A 90 -4.89 -6.21 -22.99
C SER A 90 -3.82 -5.59 -22.09
N ARG A 91 -2.59 -6.10 -22.10
CA ARG A 91 -1.47 -5.46 -21.39
C ARG A 91 -0.92 -4.22 -22.10
N ILE A 92 -1.28 -4.03 -23.38
CA ILE A 92 -0.96 -2.82 -24.14
C ILE A 92 -1.99 -1.75 -23.79
N ILE A 93 -1.58 -0.77 -23.00
CA ILE A 93 -2.44 0.30 -22.48
C ILE A 93 -2.24 1.55 -23.32
N PRO A 94 -3.27 2.02 -24.04
CA PRO A 94 -3.19 3.32 -24.69
C PRO A 94 -3.25 4.43 -23.65
N VAL A 95 -2.37 5.41 -23.75
CA VAL A 95 -2.33 6.58 -22.87
C VAL A 95 -2.43 7.83 -23.73
N ASP A 96 -3.49 8.58 -23.48
CA ASP A 96 -3.81 9.87 -24.10
C ASP A 96 -4.00 10.96 -23.04
N THR A 97 -4.49 12.11 -23.43
CA THR A 97 -4.76 13.23 -22.50
C THR A 97 -5.82 12.87 -21.45
N GLU A 98 -6.83 12.08 -21.80
CA GLU A 98 -7.91 11.70 -20.88
C GLU A 98 -7.41 10.70 -19.81
N ALA A 99 -6.65 9.70 -20.21
CA ALA A 99 -5.98 8.79 -19.28
C ALA A 99 -5.05 9.55 -18.34
N LEU A 100 -4.23 10.49 -18.86
CA LEU A 100 -3.37 11.33 -18.02
C LEU A 100 -4.15 12.23 -17.07
N ALA A 101 -5.30 12.78 -17.48
CA ALA A 101 -6.16 13.55 -16.59
C ALA A 101 -6.73 12.70 -15.45
N THR A 102 -7.12 11.46 -15.74
CA THR A 102 -7.54 10.47 -14.74
C THR A 102 -6.41 10.17 -13.75
N PHE A 103 -5.19 9.97 -14.23
CA PHE A 103 -4.03 9.73 -13.38
C PHE A 103 -3.70 10.95 -12.50
N ALA A 104 -3.70 12.16 -13.07
CA ALA A 104 -3.49 13.39 -12.31
C ALA A 104 -4.50 13.53 -11.17
N LYS A 105 -5.78 13.28 -11.46
CA LYS A 105 -6.87 13.39 -10.49
C LYS A 105 -6.75 12.39 -9.33
N LEU A 106 -6.19 11.20 -9.58
CA LEU A 106 -6.07 10.13 -8.58
C LEU A 106 -4.76 10.15 -7.80
N TYR A 107 -3.66 10.50 -8.45
CA TYR A 107 -2.32 10.27 -7.90
C TYR A 107 -1.53 11.54 -7.61
N ASP A 108 -2.01 12.70 -8.08
CA ASP A 108 -1.28 13.96 -7.92
C ASP A 108 -2.09 14.98 -7.10
N GLU A 109 -1.47 16.09 -6.76
CA GLU A 109 -2.11 17.17 -6.03
C GLU A 109 -3.28 17.77 -6.84
N PRO A 110 -4.35 18.22 -6.19
CA PRO A 110 -5.47 18.87 -6.86
C PRO A 110 -5.01 19.99 -7.79
N GLY A 111 -5.54 20.02 -9.02
CA GLY A 111 -5.17 21.02 -10.03
C GLY A 111 -3.91 20.70 -10.83
N THR A 112 -3.28 19.56 -10.63
CA THR A 112 -2.15 19.11 -11.47
C THR A 112 -2.60 18.95 -12.92
N PRO A 113 -1.96 19.63 -13.91
CA PRO A 113 -2.29 19.45 -15.31
C PRO A 113 -2.05 18.01 -15.80
N ALA A 114 -2.89 17.51 -16.72
CA ALA A 114 -2.79 16.15 -17.26
C ALA A 114 -1.37 15.80 -17.77
N LEU A 115 -0.74 16.69 -18.52
CA LEU A 115 0.63 16.50 -19.03
C LEU A 115 1.70 16.40 -17.93
N GLN A 116 1.40 16.78 -16.73
CA GLN A 116 2.30 16.66 -15.57
C GLN A 116 2.01 15.42 -14.72
N ALA A 117 0.99 14.63 -15.07
CA ALA A 117 0.56 13.45 -14.31
C ALA A 117 1.67 12.42 -14.17
N ARG A 118 1.71 11.76 -13.02
CA ARG A 118 2.49 10.53 -12.83
C ARG A 118 1.88 9.39 -13.64
N LEU A 119 2.72 8.52 -14.18
CA LEU A 119 2.29 7.34 -14.93
C LEU A 119 2.26 6.13 -13.98
N PRO A 120 1.09 5.60 -13.63
CA PRO A 120 0.99 4.43 -12.78
C PRO A 120 1.40 3.16 -13.53
N ALA A 121 1.96 2.18 -12.81
CA ALA A 121 2.33 0.89 -13.37
C ALA A 121 1.10 -0.03 -13.48
N LEU A 122 0.22 0.22 -14.43
CA LEU A 122 -0.95 -0.61 -14.67
C LEU A 122 -0.55 -1.93 -15.36
N HIS A 123 -1.21 -3.03 -14.98
CA HIS A 123 -0.94 -4.34 -15.54
C HIS A 123 -1.73 -4.60 -16.82
N SER A 124 -2.94 -4.06 -16.93
CA SER A 124 -3.80 -4.19 -18.10
C SER A 124 -4.72 -2.98 -18.28
N ARG A 125 -5.25 -2.82 -19.50
CA ARG A 125 -6.15 -1.69 -19.84
C ARG A 125 -7.48 -1.73 -19.10
N GLU A 126 -7.93 -2.90 -18.65
CA GLU A 126 -9.17 -3.04 -17.85
C GLU A 126 -9.07 -2.25 -16.55
N LEU A 127 -7.86 -2.14 -15.97
CA LEU A 127 -7.60 -1.33 -14.79
C LEU A 127 -7.81 0.17 -15.05
N LEU A 128 -7.61 0.65 -16.29
CA LEU A 128 -7.88 2.06 -16.62
C LEU A 128 -9.36 2.38 -16.41
N GLY A 129 -10.28 1.53 -16.87
CA GLY A 129 -11.71 1.71 -16.65
C GLY A 129 -12.12 1.66 -15.16
N VAL A 130 -11.40 0.90 -14.34
CA VAL A 130 -11.59 0.92 -12.88
C VAL A 130 -11.13 2.27 -12.30
N LEU A 131 -9.97 2.77 -12.71
CA LEU A 131 -9.46 4.07 -12.26
C LEU A 131 -10.37 5.22 -12.67
N GLU A 132 -10.96 5.18 -13.86
CA GLU A 132 -11.96 6.18 -14.31
C GLU A 132 -13.17 6.22 -13.38
N LYS A 133 -13.69 5.06 -12.95
CA LYS A 133 -14.77 4.97 -11.96
C LYS A 133 -14.36 5.57 -10.61
N PHE A 134 -13.16 5.27 -10.13
CA PHE A 134 -12.63 5.90 -8.93
C PHE A 134 -12.47 7.42 -9.10
N ALA A 135 -11.97 7.87 -10.24
CA ALA A 135 -11.84 9.29 -10.53
C ALA A 135 -13.20 10.01 -10.61
N ALA A 136 -14.25 9.32 -11.05
CA ALA A 136 -15.62 9.86 -11.09
C ALA A 136 -16.31 9.89 -9.72
N TYR A 137 -15.85 9.09 -8.75
CA TYR A 137 -16.48 9.03 -7.42
C TYR A 137 -16.32 10.36 -6.69
N PRO A 138 -17.41 10.96 -6.17
CA PRO A 138 -17.39 12.32 -5.66
C PRO A 138 -16.72 12.48 -4.29
N LYS A 139 -16.71 11.43 -3.46
CA LYS A 139 -16.16 11.47 -2.10
C LYS A 139 -14.71 10.98 -2.09
N ARG A 140 -13.85 11.71 -1.39
CA ARG A 140 -12.42 11.38 -1.20
C ARG A 140 -12.10 11.35 0.28
N LEU A 141 -11.08 10.59 0.66
CA LEU A 141 -10.53 10.66 2.02
C LEU A 141 -10.08 12.08 2.37
N GLY A 142 -9.52 12.80 1.39
CA GLY A 142 -9.10 14.21 1.56
C GLY A 142 -10.23 15.16 1.95
N ASP A 143 -11.49 14.84 1.62
CA ASP A 143 -12.66 15.65 2.02
C ASP A 143 -12.94 15.58 3.52
N LEU A 144 -12.36 14.57 4.20
CA LEU A 144 -12.39 14.40 5.66
C LEU A 144 -11.17 15.03 6.34
N ALA A 145 -10.50 16.00 5.71
CA ALA A 145 -9.33 16.66 6.28
C ALA A 145 -9.66 17.26 7.67
N GLY A 146 -8.85 16.90 8.68
CA GLY A 146 -9.09 17.26 10.08
C GLY A 146 -9.96 16.28 10.87
N GLU A 147 -10.65 15.36 10.20
CA GLU A 147 -11.49 14.32 10.84
C GLU A 147 -10.79 12.95 10.89
N TYR A 148 -9.60 12.82 10.34
CA TYR A 148 -8.76 11.65 10.44
C TYR A 148 -7.29 12.02 10.65
N PHE A 149 -6.53 11.08 11.20
CA PHE A 149 -5.10 11.24 11.45
C PHE A 149 -4.38 9.93 11.15
N SER A 150 -3.51 9.95 10.15
CA SER A 150 -2.71 8.81 9.70
C SER A 150 -1.25 9.02 10.06
N LEU A 151 -0.62 8.00 10.67
CA LEU A 151 0.77 8.11 11.13
C LEU A 151 1.46 6.74 11.22
N GLU A 152 2.80 6.78 11.21
CA GLU A 152 3.68 5.75 11.79
C GLU A 152 3.80 6.04 13.30
N MET A 153 3.48 5.06 14.17
CA MET A 153 3.47 5.34 15.60
C MET A 153 4.87 5.33 16.21
N TRP A 154 5.58 4.21 16.09
CA TRP A 154 6.92 4.05 16.65
C TRP A 154 7.93 3.66 15.57
N HIS A 155 8.96 4.47 15.39
CA HIS A 155 10.13 4.02 14.63
C HIS A 155 10.93 3.04 15.48
N GLU A 156 11.00 1.77 15.08
CA GLU A 156 11.56 0.67 15.87
C GLU A 156 12.89 1.02 16.55
N THR A 157 13.88 1.45 15.78
CA THR A 157 15.23 1.74 16.30
C THR A 157 15.25 2.93 17.25
N MET A 158 14.52 4.00 16.92
CA MET A 158 14.51 5.22 17.74
C MET A 158 13.74 5.00 19.04
N ALA A 159 12.56 4.40 18.97
CA ALA A 159 11.73 4.15 20.13
C ALA A 159 12.38 3.18 21.13
N GLN A 160 13.20 2.23 20.66
CA GLN A 160 14.01 1.39 21.56
C GLN A 160 15.14 2.19 22.23
N LYS A 161 15.86 3.03 21.49
CA LYS A 161 16.92 3.89 22.06
C LYS A 161 16.39 4.86 23.11
N GLU A 162 15.19 5.37 22.91
CA GLU A 162 14.52 6.30 23.80
C GLU A 162 13.83 5.60 25.00
N GLY A 163 13.83 4.27 25.04
CA GLY A 163 13.18 3.50 26.08
C GLY A 163 11.65 3.60 26.05
N THR A 164 11.05 3.79 24.87
CA THR A 164 9.60 3.80 24.72
C THR A 164 9.05 2.41 24.51
N ILE A 165 9.73 1.58 23.71
CA ILE A 165 9.47 0.17 23.50
C ILE A 165 10.75 -0.63 23.67
N GLN A 166 10.60 -1.92 23.96
CA GLN A 166 11.71 -2.87 23.96
C GLN A 166 11.30 -4.16 23.24
N ARG A 167 12.31 -4.87 22.74
CA ARG A 167 12.09 -6.18 22.14
C ARG A 167 11.93 -7.22 23.22
N ASP A 168 10.75 -7.82 23.27
CA ASP A 168 10.40 -8.91 24.18
C ASP A 168 9.28 -9.76 23.54
N THR A 169 9.65 -10.98 23.09
CA THR A 169 8.72 -11.86 22.40
C THR A 169 7.90 -12.67 23.39
N ARG A 170 6.68 -12.21 23.67
CA ARG A 170 5.78 -12.84 24.64
C ARG A 170 4.31 -12.63 24.28
N PHE A 171 3.41 -13.34 24.99
CA PHE A 171 2.00 -12.99 24.97
C PHE A 171 1.80 -11.70 25.79
N PRO A 172 1.12 -10.69 25.23
CA PRO A 172 0.77 -9.50 25.99
C PRO A 172 -0.33 -9.83 27.01
N ALA A 173 -0.28 -9.23 28.19
CA ALA A 173 -1.33 -9.40 29.19
C ALA A 173 -2.59 -8.60 28.83
N THR A 174 -2.42 -7.49 28.14
CA THR A 174 -3.51 -6.60 27.70
C THR A 174 -3.23 -6.03 26.32
N ALA A 175 -4.25 -5.46 25.66
CA ALA A 175 -4.11 -4.76 24.40
C ALA A 175 -3.09 -3.59 24.48
N ALA A 176 -2.92 -2.96 25.64
CA ALA A 176 -1.97 -1.87 25.85
C ALA A 176 -0.49 -2.31 25.80
N GLU A 177 -0.22 -3.59 26.04
CA GLU A 177 1.11 -4.16 25.91
C GLU A 177 1.39 -4.70 24.49
N TRP A 178 0.37 -4.78 23.64
CA TRP A 178 0.51 -5.35 22.31
C TRP A 178 0.98 -4.31 21.30
N VAL A 179 2.15 -4.55 20.71
CA VAL A 179 2.75 -3.69 19.68
C VAL A 179 2.82 -4.45 18.37
N LEU A 180 1.98 -4.07 17.41
CA LEU A 180 1.90 -4.69 16.09
C LEU A 180 3.12 -4.36 15.23
N SER A 181 3.47 -5.31 14.38
CA SER A 181 4.43 -5.13 13.29
C SER A 181 3.88 -5.73 11.99
N GLY A 182 4.40 -5.31 10.85
CA GLY A 182 3.94 -5.75 9.54
C GLY A 182 3.78 -7.26 9.37
N PRO A 183 4.72 -8.12 9.88
CA PRO A 183 4.59 -9.57 9.80
C PRO A 183 3.40 -10.20 10.55
N HIS A 184 2.74 -9.48 11.45
CA HIS A 184 1.50 -9.96 12.06
C HIS A 184 0.36 -10.10 11.06
N PHE A 185 0.34 -9.28 10.00
CA PHE A 185 -0.72 -9.27 9.00
C PHE A 185 -0.54 -10.39 7.98
N PHE A 186 -1.63 -11.04 7.60
CA PHE A 186 -1.64 -12.12 6.64
C PHE A 186 -2.61 -11.85 5.48
N VAL A 187 -2.17 -12.17 4.25
CA VAL A 187 -2.90 -11.84 3.01
C VAL A 187 -4.23 -12.60 2.88
N GLY A 188 -4.25 -13.88 3.21
CA GLY A 188 -5.40 -14.75 2.98
C GLY A 188 -6.55 -14.52 3.97
N ASN A 189 -6.26 -13.92 5.11
CA ASN A 189 -7.27 -13.41 6.02
C ASN A 189 -6.75 -12.14 6.69
N PRO A 190 -7.59 -11.14 6.94
CA PRO A 190 -7.14 -9.85 7.47
C PRO A 190 -6.73 -9.92 8.95
N PHE A 191 -6.61 -11.11 9.54
CA PHE A 191 -6.25 -11.31 10.93
C PHE A 191 -4.77 -11.57 11.11
N TYR A 192 -4.35 -11.59 12.35
CA TYR A 192 -2.96 -11.56 12.74
C TYR A 192 -2.31 -12.94 12.67
N LYS A 193 -1.04 -12.93 12.34
CA LYS A 193 -0.12 -14.02 12.66
C LYS A 193 0.42 -13.84 14.07
N THR A 194 0.95 -14.92 14.66
CA THR A 194 1.65 -14.87 15.94
C THR A 194 3.14 -15.11 15.74
N PRO A 195 4.04 -14.28 16.31
CA PRO A 195 5.46 -14.60 16.33
C PRO A 195 5.71 -15.89 17.11
N ARG A 196 6.64 -16.70 16.65
CA ARG A 196 7.16 -17.84 17.42
C ARG A 196 7.87 -17.36 18.66
N ARG A 197 8.05 -18.22 19.67
CA ARG A 197 8.74 -17.87 20.91
C ARG A 197 10.12 -17.25 20.64
N GLU A 198 10.86 -17.80 19.68
CA GLU A 198 12.11 -17.23 19.19
C GLU A 198 11.86 -16.63 17.81
N CYS A 199 11.64 -15.33 17.73
CA CYS A 199 11.31 -14.63 16.52
C CYS A 199 12.39 -13.59 16.19
N THR A 200 13.29 -13.93 15.28
CA THR A 200 14.41 -13.07 14.84
C THR A 200 14.25 -12.57 13.41
N GLN A 201 13.30 -13.11 12.65
CA GLN A 201 13.05 -12.73 11.25
C GLN A 201 11.57 -12.89 10.87
N ASN A 202 11.18 -12.26 9.76
CA ASN A 202 9.78 -12.19 9.31
C ASN A 202 9.15 -13.56 8.99
N SER A 203 9.96 -14.59 8.68
CA SER A 203 9.48 -15.95 8.47
C SER A 203 9.11 -16.69 9.76
N HIS A 204 9.48 -16.14 10.94
CA HIS A 204 9.19 -16.73 12.24
C HIS A 204 7.81 -16.31 12.80
N TYR A 205 6.80 -16.20 11.90
CA TYR A 205 5.41 -15.92 12.26
C TYR A 205 4.51 -17.03 11.75
N ASP A 206 3.72 -17.63 12.63
CA ASP A 206 2.75 -18.66 12.30
C ASP A 206 1.38 -18.05 12.03
N VAL A 207 0.67 -18.60 11.06
CA VAL A 207 -0.72 -18.24 10.76
C VAL A 207 -1.62 -18.80 11.86
N LEU A 208 -2.59 -17.98 12.31
CA LEU A 208 -3.57 -18.39 13.31
C LEU A 208 -4.76 -19.10 12.64
N ASP A 209 -5.23 -20.17 13.23
CA ASP A 209 -6.53 -20.76 12.88
C ASP A 209 -7.62 -20.04 13.69
N LEU A 210 -8.39 -19.20 13.00
CA LEU A 210 -9.41 -18.37 13.62
C LEU A 210 -10.62 -19.17 14.12
N THR A 211 -10.77 -20.43 13.72
CA THR A 211 -11.88 -21.28 14.14
C THR A 211 -11.63 -21.92 15.52
N GLU A 212 -10.38 -21.91 15.97
CA GLU A 212 -9.94 -22.55 17.21
C GLU A 212 -9.48 -21.55 18.29
N LEU A 213 -9.52 -20.24 17.99
CA LEU A 213 -9.07 -19.21 18.93
C LEU A 213 -10.13 -18.88 19.98
N PRO A 214 -9.74 -18.69 21.27
CA PRO A 214 -10.61 -18.06 22.28
C PRO A 214 -10.96 -16.61 21.89
N ASP A 215 -12.12 -16.15 22.36
CA ASP A 215 -12.61 -14.78 22.06
C ASP A 215 -11.66 -13.68 22.57
N ASP A 216 -10.91 -13.93 23.63
CA ASP A 216 -9.95 -13.01 24.25
C ASP A 216 -8.51 -13.23 23.82
N TYR A 217 -8.26 -14.04 22.79
CA TYR A 217 -6.92 -14.35 22.31
C TYR A 217 -6.20 -13.11 21.77
N LEU A 218 -5.00 -12.84 22.30
CA LEU A 218 -4.05 -11.89 21.74
C LEU A 218 -2.82 -12.65 21.22
N PRO A 219 -2.39 -12.41 19.97
CA PRO A 219 -1.14 -13.00 19.45
C PRO A 219 0.06 -12.57 20.31
N ARG A 220 1.16 -13.34 20.25
CA ARG A 220 2.42 -12.83 20.79
C ARG A 220 2.80 -11.52 20.09
N THR A 221 3.51 -10.70 20.81
CA THR A 221 4.16 -9.50 20.26
C THR A 221 5.67 -9.69 20.26
N ASN A 222 6.41 -8.93 19.44
CA ASN A 222 7.87 -8.85 19.47
C ASN A 222 8.38 -7.61 20.23
N TYR A 223 7.49 -6.69 20.52
CA TYR A 223 7.78 -5.44 21.21
C TYR A 223 6.72 -5.19 22.25
N VAL A 224 7.17 -4.65 23.37
CA VAL A 224 6.29 -4.21 24.47
C VAL A 224 6.72 -2.81 24.91
N PRO A 225 5.86 -2.05 25.62
CA PRO A 225 6.29 -0.82 26.29
C PRO A 225 7.50 -1.07 27.18
N ALA A 226 8.49 -0.16 27.14
CA ALA A 226 9.72 -0.20 27.95
C ALA A 226 9.68 0.76 29.12
N CYS A 227 8.62 1.54 29.28
CA CYS A 227 8.38 2.48 30.38
C CYS A 227 7.01 2.16 31.01
N ASP A 228 6.69 2.82 32.14
CA ASP A 228 5.39 2.67 32.78
C ASP A 228 4.23 3.18 31.88
N ALA A 229 3.01 2.83 32.25
CA ALA A 229 1.82 3.11 31.42
C ALA A 229 1.57 4.61 31.22
N ASP A 230 1.85 5.44 32.23
CA ASP A 230 1.64 6.89 32.15
C ASP A 230 2.65 7.54 31.21
N GLU A 231 3.91 7.14 31.31
CA GLU A 231 4.96 7.60 30.43
C GLU A 231 4.74 7.12 28.98
N TYR A 232 4.36 5.86 28.78
CA TYR A 232 4.04 5.34 27.46
C TYR A 232 2.87 6.12 26.84
N ARG A 233 1.81 6.38 27.63
CA ARG A 233 0.67 7.20 27.20
C ARG A 233 1.08 8.65 26.88
N ARG A 234 1.98 9.24 27.65
CA ARG A 234 2.50 10.59 27.44
C ARG A 234 3.27 10.70 26.13
N ARG A 235 4.05 9.69 25.78
CA ARG A 235 4.83 9.61 24.53
C ARG A 235 3.99 9.28 23.32
N THR A 236 2.85 8.62 23.52
CA THR A 236 1.94 8.24 22.43
C THR A 236 1.46 9.47 21.66
N PRO A 237 1.59 9.50 20.31
CA PRO A 237 1.08 10.58 19.49
C PRO A 237 -0.40 10.86 19.73
N ARG A 238 -0.79 12.12 19.65
CA ARG A 238 -2.17 12.55 19.87
C ARG A 238 -2.84 12.90 18.55
N VAL A 239 -4.15 12.68 18.47
CA VAL A 239 -4.97 13.14 17.34
C VAL A 239 -4.96 14.66 17.26
N PRO A 240 -5.16 15.27 16.07
CA PRO A 240 -5.14 16.73 15.91
C PRO A 240 -6.44 17.43 16.34
N TRP A 241 -7.44 16.71 16.83
CA TRP A 241 -8.72 17.25 17.31
C TRP A 241 -8.90 17.05 18.80
N ILE A 242 -9.80 17.83 19.37
CA ILE A 242 -10.23 17.72 20.77
C ILE A 242 -11.70 17.28 20.75
N GLU A 243 -12.04 16.26 21.53
CA GLU A 243 -13.42 15.79 21.64
C GLU A 243 -14.27 16.75 22.48
N GLU A 244 -15.57 16.71 22.26
CA GLU A 244 -16.51 17.52 23.02
C GLU A 244 -16.41 17.21 24.51
N GLY A 245 -16.27 18.24 25.34
CA GLY A 245 -16.09 18.14 26.79
C GLY A 245 -14.66 17.87 27.26
N GLU A 246 -13.71 17.65 26.35
CA GLU A 246 -12.30 17.47 26.70
C GLU A 246 -11.53 18.79 26.59
N THR A 247 -10.39 18.87 27.25
CA THR A 247 -9.51 20.05 27.23
C THR A 247 -8.22 19.80 26.44
N VAL A 248 -7.90 18.54 26.18
CA VAL A 248 -6.70 18.10 25.48
C VAL A 248 -7.02 16.98 24.49
N ALA A 249 -6.27 16.93 23.39
CA ALA A 249 -6.38 15.85 22.42
C ALA A 249 -6.00 14.50 23.04
N LYS A 250 -6.72 13.46 22.68
CA LYS A 250 -6.47 12.08 23.15
C LYS A 250 -5.32 11.41 22.43
N PRO A 251 -4.58 10.50 23.05
CA PRO A 251 -3.64 9.61 22.36
C PRO A 251 -4.35 8.80 21.27
N VAL A 252 -3.66 8.57 20.16
CA VAL A 252 -4.21 7.77 19.03
C VAL A 252 -4.63 6.37 19.46
N THR A 253 -3.99 5.82 20.49
CA THR A 253 -4.30 4.49 21.04
C THR A 253 -5.64 4.42 21.78
N GLU A 254 -6.30 5.52 22.05
CA GLU A 254 -7.64 5.52 22.64
C GLU A 254 -8.76 5.31 21.61
N TYR A 255 -8.43 5.30 20.32
CA TYR A 255 -9.38 5.09 19.23
C TYR A 255 -9.26 3.68 18.66
N PHE A 256 -10.37 3.16 18.11
CA PHE A 256 -10.28 2.14 17.09
C PHE A 256 -9.61 2.73 15.86
N ARG A 257 -8.72 1.99 15.22
CA ARG A 257 -7.92 2.50 14.10
C ARG A 257 -7.86 1.48 12.99
N HIS A 258 -7.99 1.96 11.77
CA HIS A 258 -7.54 1.20 10.62
C HIS A 258 -6.01 1.10 10.67
N ILE A 259 -5.48 -0.10 10.69
CA ILE A 259 -4.03 -0.33 10.61
C ILE A 259 -3.76 -1.20 9.39
N ASN A 260 -2.85 -0.76 8.55
CA ASN A 260 -2.39 -1.53 7.40
C ASN A 260 -0.89 -1.77 7.46
N ARG A 261 -0.48 -2.86 6.84
CA ARG A 261 0.93 -3.17 6.62
C ARG A 261 1.52 -2.20 5.60
N GLU A 262 2.70 -1.62 5.88
CA GLU A 262 3.36 -0.68 4.99
C GLU A 262 3.98 -1.38 3.77
N MET A 263 4.69 -2.48 4.00
CA MET A 263 5.38 -3.21 2.93
C MET A 263 4.48 -4.28 2.33
N LEU A 264 4.19 -4.17 1.04
CA LEU A 264 3.32 -5.06 0.29
C LEU A 264 4.07 -5.70 -0.88
N SER A 265 3.69 -6.95 -1.21
CA SER A 265 4.15 -7.60 -2.43
C SER A 265 3.23 -7.21 -3.59
N GLN A 266 3.81 -6.78 -4.71
CA GLN A 266 3.05 -6.51 -5.95
C GLN A 266 2.44 -7.77 -6.57
N SER A 267 2.92 -8.94 -6.20
CA SER A 267 2.45 -10.25 -6.68
C SER A 267 1.52 -10.95 -5.70
N GLY A 268 1.12 -10.29 -4.61
CA GLY A 268 0.17 -10.85 -3.66
C GLY A 268 -1.26 -10.78 -4.18
N GLU A 269 -2.13 -11.62 -3.64
CA GLU A 269 -3.56 -11.61 -3.94
C GLU A 269 -4.22 -10.25 -3.62
N ARG A 270 -3.74 -9.59 -2.56
CA ARG A 270 -4.16 -8.26 -2.13
C ARG A 270 -2.97 -7.33 -2.05
N THR A 271 -3.17 -6.10 -2.46
CA THR A 271 -2.17 -5.04 -2.40
C THR A 271 -2.28 -4.20 -1.13
N LEU A 272 -3.42 -4.22 -0.45
CA LEU A 272 -3.62 -3.58 0.84
C LEU A 272 -4.07 -4.62 1.86
N ILE A 273 -3.24 -4.84 2.90
CA ILE A 273 -3.50 -5.77 3.99
C ILE A 273 -3.75 -4.95 5.24
N SER A 274 -4.99 -4.92 5.68
CA SER A 274 -5.43 -4.05 6.78
C SER A 274 -6.33 -4.75 7.78
N GLN A 275 -6.42 -4.15 8.96
CA GLN A 275 -7.25 -4.61 10.07
C GLN A 275 -7.71 -3.41 10.92
N ILE A 276 -8.83 -3.53 11.60
CA ILE A 276 -9.21 -2.61 12.68
C ILE A 276 -8.54 -3.09 13.98
N ALA A 277 -7.70 -2.24 14.55
CA ALA A 277 -7.10 -2.48 15.87
C ALA A 277 -7.94 -1.85 16.97
N ALA A 278 -8.10 -2.59 18.06
CA ALA A 278 -8.77 -2.13 19.27
C ALA A 278 -7.99 -0.98 19.96
N PRO A 279 -8.64 -0.20 20.82
CA PRO A 279 -7.95 0.72 21.73
C PRO A 279 -6.87 0.02 22.55
N GLY A 280 -5.81 0.74 22.88
CA GLY A 280 -4.64 0.25 23.61
C GLY A 280 -3.50 -0.24 22.69
N VAL A 281 -3.79 -0.90 21.60
CA VAL A 281 -2.79 -1.51 20.71
C VAL A 281 -1.83 -0.49 20.14
N GLY A 282 -0.51 -0.71 20.28
CA GLY A 282 0.54 0.07 19.61
C GLY A 282 0.98 -0.58 18.28
N TYR A 283 1.85 0.08 17.53
CA TYR A 283 2.48 -0.49 16.33
C TYR A 283 3.80 0.21 16.00
N ILE A 284 4.66 -0.50 15.29
CA ILE A 284 5.92 0.06 14.78
C ILE A 284 5.77 0.51 13.31
N HIS A 285 6.77 1.25 12.79
CA HIS A 285 6.83 1.85 11.45
C HIS A 285 6.62 0.89 10.26
N THR A 286 6.56 -0.42 10.47
CA THR A 286 6.17 -1.39 9.44
C THR A 286 4.65 -1.48 9.25
N CYS A 287 3.91 -0.67 10.00
CA CYS A 287 2.47 -0.47 9.90
C CYS A 287 2.15 1.02 9.87
N ILE A 288 1.07 1.37 9.19
CA ILE A 288 0.48 2.72 9.21
C ILE A 288 -0.89 2.59 9.86
N GLY A 289 -1.15 3.42 10.86
CA GLY A 289 -2.43 3.47 11.55
C GLY A 289 -3.17 4.76 11.24
N THR A 290 -4.47 4.66 11.01
CA THR A 290 -5.35 5.80 10.76
C THR A 290 -6.47 5.81 11.78
N ALA A 291 -6.48 6.84 12.64
CA ALA A 291 -7.59 7.14 13.54
C ALA A 291 -8.61 8.03 12.82
N PHE A 292 -9.88 7.79 13.05
CA PHE A 292 -10.97 8.63 12.56
C PHE A 292 -11.73 9.20 13.77
N ARG A 293 -12.15 10.44 13.68
CA ARG A 293 -13.00 11.07 14.69
C ARG A 293 -14.38 10.42 14.72
N ASN A 294 -14.89 10.05 13.54
CA ASN A 294 -16.18 9.37 13.38
C ASN A 294 -15.97 7.88 13.11
N THR A 295 -16.54 7.01 13.96
CA THR A 295 -16.46 5.55 13.81
C THR A 295 -17.13 5.05 12.51
N ALA A 296 -18.20 5.68 12.02
CA ALA A 296 -18.81 5.29 10.75
C ALA A 296 -17.85 5.53 9.58
N ALA A 297 -17.10 6.66 9.60
CA ALA A 297 -16.08 6.93 8.59
C ALA A 297 -14.92 5.91 8.64
N LEU A 298 -14.53 5.44 9.84
CA LEU A 298 -13.57 4.34 9.99
C LEU A 298 -14.08 3.06 9.33
N LEU A 299 -15.34 2.69 9.60
CA LEU A 299 -15.93 1.45 9.05
C LEU A 299 -16.08 1.53 7.52
N ASP A 300 -16.55 2.65 7.00
CA ASP A 300 -16.66 2.86 5.55
C ASP A 300 -15.29 2.78 4.87
N TYR A 301 -14.28 3.46 5.43
CA TYR A 301 -12.91 3.42 4.92
C TYR A 301 -12.33 2.01 4.97
N HIS A 302 -12.50 1.31 6.09
CA HIS A 302 -12.01 -0.05 6.25
C HIS A 302 -12.71 -1.02 5.26
N ALA A 303 -14.03 -0.93 5.11
CA ALA A 303 -14.78 -1.75 4.16
C ALA A 303 -14.29 -1.54 2.71
N MET A 304 -14.02 -0.28 2.34
CA MET A 304 -13.40 0.02 1.03
C MET A 304 -12.06 -0.68 0.85
N THR A 305 -11.18 -0.63 1.86
CA THR A 305 -9.83 -1.22 1.79
C THR A 305 -9.83 -2.75 1.75
N LEU A 306 -10.92 -3.38 2.17
CA LEU A 306 -11.12 -4.83 2.06
C LEU A 306 -11.74 -5.25 0.72
N SER A 307 -12.16 -4.30 -0.11
CA SER A 307 -12.74 -4.61 -1.41
C SER A 307 -11.70 -5.11 -2.41
N LEU A 308 -12.10 -5.96 -3.35
CA LEU A 308 -11.20 -6.52 -4.38
C LEU A 308 -10.53 -5.47 -5.29
N PRO A 309 -11.14 -4.31 -5.61
CA PRO A 309 -10.51 -3.30 -6.45
C PRO A 309 -9.37 -2.51 -5.79
N VAL A 310 -9.17 -2.66 -4.47
CA VAL A 310 -8.14 -1.90 -3.71
C VAL A 310 -6.91 -2.79 -3.33
#